data_7ac736d635b0a266c414e3fff7e4e260
#
_entry.id   7ac736d635b0a266c414e3fff7e4e260
#
_cell.length_a   1.000
_cell.length_b   1.000
_cell.length_c   1.000
_cell.angle_alpha   90.00
_cell.angle_beta   90.00
_cell.angle_gamma   90.00
#
_symmetry.space_group_name_H-M   'P 1'
#
loop_
_entity.id
_entity.type
_entity.pdbx_description
1 polymer ?
#
loop_
_entity_poly.entity_id
_entity_poly.type
_entity_poly.pdbx_seq_one_letter_code
_entity_poly.pdbx_strand_id
1 'polypeptide(L)'
;FHTVDRQLGNQEIAQRCKLPKSTVSRLTYTLTKIGYLQHIKESSKYRLGTATTLGLGNLMLALLEVRRKALPPMQALADFSRGMVALGMRDGCSMISIENCRSESAPILSLSTGARVPLASTALGRACLAVLPEDERRDLLLRLRQQDEEGWPGLCAGIELGLQQYQEIGCSCSFGDWQKDVNAIAVAFQPGGGLPLMSISCGVPVSHLEPKFLCDEVRPKLIDLVRWLESSLDGSGVEP
;
A
#
# COMPACT_ATOMS: atom_id res chain seq x y z
N PHE A 1 -3.67 0.62 17.82
CA PHE A 1 -4.31 -0.69 17.86
C PHE A 1 -3.91 -1.50 16.63
N HIS A 2 -3.45 -2.72 16.84
CA HIS A 2 -3.22 -3.71 15.78
C HIS A 2 -4.38 -4.70 15.74
N THR A 3 -4.44 -5.53 14.71
CA THR A 3 -5.52 -6.51 14.49
C THR A 3 -5.72 -7.50 15.66
N VAL A 4 -4.68 -7.74 16.44
CA VAL A 4 -4.72 -8.62 17.63
C VAL A 4 -5.10 -7.90 18.92
N ASP A 5 -5.12 -6.55 18.92
CA ASP A 5 -5.37 -5.77 20.13
C ASP A 5 -6.86 -5.59 20.36
N ARG A 6 -7.42 -6.31 21.30
CA ARG A 6 -8.82 -6.09 21.72
C ARG A 6 -8.96 -4.88 22.65
N GLN A 7 -7.98 -4.66 23.53
CA GLN A 7 -7.97 -3.59 24.55
C GLN A 7 -6.52 -3.19 24.86
N LEU A 8 -6.26 -1.89 25.05
CA LEU A 8 -4.96 -1.35 25.44
C LEU A 8 -5.09 -0.39 26.62
N GLY A 9 -4.19 -0.50 27.59
CA GLY A 9 -4.06 0.46 28.68
C GLY A 9 -3.21 1.68 28.30
N ASN A 10 -3.32 2.78 29.06
CA ASN A 10 -2.53 3.98 28.85
C ASN A 10 -1.01 3.73 28.83
N GLN A 11 -0.53 2.81 29.64
CA GLN A 11 0.89 2.47 29.70
C GLN A 11 1.35 1.74 28.43
N GLU A 12 0.57 0.79 27.96
CA GLU A 12 0.83 0.05 26.71
C GLU A 12 0.84 1.01 25.49
N ILE A 13 -0.13 1.93 25.44
CA ILE A 13 -0.20 2.96 24.39
C ILE A 13 1.02 3.88 24.45
N ALA A 14 1.40 4.34 25.66
CA ALA A 14 2.55 5.23 25.86
C ALA A 14 3.86 4.60 25.38
N GLN A 15 4.07 3.32 25.70
CA GLN A 15 5.25 2.58 25.25
C GLN A 15 5.28 2.43 23.72
N ARG A 16 4.15 2.03 23.10
CA ARG A 16 4.08 1.84 21.64
C ARG A 16 4.23 3.13 20.86
N CYS A 17 3.61 4.21 21.33
CA CYS A 17 3.68 5.53 20.68
C CYS A 17 4.95 6.31 21.05
N LYS A 18 5.77 5.82 22.00
CA LYS A 18 6.93 6.54 22.54
C LYS A 18 6.57 7.94 23.07
N LEU A 19 5.40 8.07 23.70
CA LEU A 19 4.89 9.31 24.25
C LEU A 19 4.84 9.27 25.80
N PRO A 20 4.96 10.43 26.48
CA PRO A 20 4.74 10.53 27.93
C PRO A 20 3.33 10.07 28.30
N LYS A 21 3.19 9.40 29.45
CA LYS A 21 1.89 8.92 29.98
C LYS A 21 0.84 10.04 30.11
N SER A 22 1.26 11.23 30.52
CA SER A 22 0.39 12.40 30.63
C SER A 22 -0.19 12.84 29.28
N THR A 23 0.63 12.82 28.23
CA THR A 23 0.21 13.09 26.87
C THR A 23 -0.79 12.04 26.38
N VAL A 24 -0.49 10.77 26.60
CA VAL A 24 -1.41 9.68 26.23
C VAL A 24 -2.74 9.79 26.96
N SER A 25 -2.74 10.10 28.28
CA SER A 25 -3.98 10.27 29.02
C SER A 25 -4.86 11.42 28.47
N ARG A 26 -4.27 12.53 28.03
CA ARG A 26 -5.00 13.61 27.37
C ARG A 26 -5.56 13.20 26.01
N LEU A 27 -4.75 12.51 25.21
CA LEU A 27 -5.17 12.03 23.90
C LEU A 27 -6.29 10.99 24.01
N THR A 28 -6.14 9.98 24.88
CA THR A 28 -7.19 8.97 25.07
C THR A 28 -8.47 9.56 25.64
N TYR A 29 -8.38 10.56 26.52
CA TYR A 29 -9.55 11.30 26.97
C TYR A 29 -10.27 12.00 25.82
N THR A 30 -9.54 12.74 24.98
CA THR A 30 -10.11 13.44 23.82
C THR A 30 -10.75 12.46 22.85
N LEU A 31 -10.00 11.38 22.48
CA LEU A 31 -10.50 10.35 21.56
C LEU A 31 -11.73 9.62 22.11
N THR A 32 -11.82 9.46 23.44
CA THR A 32 -13.02 8.89 24.09
C THR A 32 -14.20 9.87 24.01
N LYS A 33 -13.97 11.16 24.21
CA LYS A 33 -15.03 12.18 24.13
C LYS A 33 -15.64 12.30 22.73
N ILE A 34 -14.82 12.15 21.69
CA ILE A 34 -15.28 12.18 20.29
C ILE A 34 -15.69 10.82 19.74
N GLY A 35 -15.73 9.77 20.59
CA GLY A 35 -16.22 8.43 20.22
C GLY A 35 -15.27 7.54 19.44
N TYR A 36 -14.02 7.96 19.25
CA TYR A 36 -12.99 7.12 18.59
C TYR A 36 -12.45 6.01 19.47
N LEU A 37 -12.45 6.23 20.80
CA LEU A 37 -12.14 5.22 21.80
C LEU A 37 -13.33 5.07 22.76
N GLN A 38 -13.44 3.88 23.33
CA GLN A 38 -14.32 3.60 24.45
C GLN A 38 -13.49 3.16 25.64
N HIS A 39 -13.65 3.83 26.79
CA HIS A 39 -13.03 3.41 28.05
C HIS A 39 -13.84 2.30 28.70
N ILE A 40 -13.18 1.21 29.03
CA ILE A 40 -13.78 0.04 29.71
C ILE A 40 -13.45 0.18 31.20
N LYS A 41 -14.45 0.47 32.00
CA LYS A 41 -14.29 0.77 33.42
C LYS A 41 -13.69 -0.41 34.20
N GLU A 42 -14.12 -1.62 33.88
CA GLU A 42 -13.74 -2.85 34.58
C GLU A 42 -12.25 -3.19 34.45
N SER A 43 -11.65 -2.90 33.29
CA SER A 43 -10.25 -3.18 33.03
C SER A 43 -9.37 -1.93 33.04
N SER A 44 -9.96 -0.74 33.13
CA SER A 44 -9.28 0.54 32.96
C SER A 44 -8.49 0.65 31.63
N LYS A 45 -8.96 -0.05 30.60
CA LYS A 45 -8.37 -0.09 29.26
C LYS A 45 -9.30 0.59 28.25
N TYR A 46 -8.76 0.82 27.07
CA TYR A 46 -9.48 1.41 25.93
C TYR A 46 -9.66 0.36 24.84
N ARG A 47 -10.76 0.46 24.11
CA ARG A 47 -11.00 -0.24 22.83
C ARG A 47 -11.41 0.77 21.77
N LEU A 48 -11.41 0.36 20.50
CA LEU A 48 -11.95 1.20 19.42
C LEU A 48 -13.43 1.51 19.67
N GLY A 49 -13.81 2.75 19.48
CA GLY A 49 -15.19 3.23 19.69
C GLY A 49 -16.09 2.98 18.49
N THR A 50 -17.39 3.14 18.69
CA THR A 50 -18.42 2.92 17.66
C THR A 50 -18.24 3.83 16.44
N ALA A 51 -17.85 5.12 16.64
CA ALA A 51 -17.61 6.05 15.55
C ALA A 51 -16.48 5.57 14.63
N THR A 52 -15.39 5.05 15.22
CA THR A 52 -14.29 4.45 14.46
C THR A 52 -14.76 3.22 13.68
N THR A 53 -15.54 2.36 14.31
CA THR A 53 -16.04 1.13 13.69
C THR A 53 -17.00 1.42 12.54
N LEU A 54 -17.90 2.39 12.69
CA LEU A 54 -18.83 2.80 11.62
C LEU A 54 -18.12 3.53 10.47
N GLY A 55 -17.21 4.45 10.78
CA GLY A 55 -16.41 5.13 9.75
C GLY A 55 -15.52 4.17 8.96
N LEU A 56 -14.88 3.22 9.66
CA LEU A 56 -14.13 2.14 9.02
C LEU A 56 -15.05 1.18 8.26
N GLY A 57 -16.29 0.96 8.70
CA GLY A 57 -17.24 0.07 8.04
C GLY A 57 -17.51 0.47 6.59
N ASN A 58 -17.77 1.74 6.32
CA ASN A 58 -17.99 2.25 4.96
C ASN A 58 -16.72 2.17 4.11
N LEU A 59 -15.57 2.55 4.68
CA LEU A 59 -14.29 2.42 3.99
C LEU A 59 -13.94 0.94 3.72
N MET A 60 -14.22 0.06 4.67
CA MET A 60 -14.02 -1.39 4.53
C MET A 60 -14.90 -2.01 3.45
N LEU A 61 -16.14 -1.58 3.28
CA LEU A 61 -17.01 -2.07 2.20
C LEU A 61 -16.45 -1.73 0.82
N ALA A 62 -16.00 -0.48 0.62
CA ALA A 62 -15.35 -0.08 -0.62
C ALA A 62 -14.02 -0.84 -0.87
N LEU A 63 -13.19 -1.01 0.17
CA LEU A 63 -11.98 -1.83 0.10
C LEU A 63 -12.28 -3.30 -0.22
N LEU A 64 -13.33 -3.88 0.37
CA LEU A 64 -13.75 -5.26 0.10
C LEU A 64 -14.18 -5.42 -1.36
N GLU A 65 -14.84 -4.43 -1.94
CA GLU A 65 -15.21 -4.46 -3.37
C GLU A 65 -13.98 -4.44 -4.27
N VAL A 66 -13.04 -3.52 -4.04
CA VAL A 66 -11.77 -3.47 -4.77
C VAL A 66 -11.04 -4.81 -4.68
N ARG A 67 -10.87 -5.35 -3.47
CA ARG A 67 -10.25 -6.66 -3.25
C ARG A 67 -10.95 -7.77 -4.00
N ARG A 68 -12.28 -7.85 -3.88
CA ARG A 68 -13.08 -8.92 -4.51
C ARG A 68 -12.92 -8.92 -6.03
N LYS A 69 -12.90 -7.74 -6.65
CA LYS A 69 -12.71 -7.60 -8.10
C LYS A 69 -11.25 -7.86 -8.51
N ALA A 70 -10.29 -7.37 -7.75
CA ALA A 70 -8.87 -7.49 -8.06
C ALA A 70 -8.32 -8.91 -7.89
N LEU A 71 -8.84 -9.69 -6.94
CA LEU A 71 -8.29 -10.98 -6.54
C LEU A 71 -8.16 -11.99 -7.70
N PRO A 72 -9.20 -12.28 -8.52
CA PRO A 72 -9.08 -13.26 -9.60
C PRO A 72 -8.03 -12.89 -10.65
N PRO A 73 -8.03 -11.68 -11.23
CA PRO A 73 -7.03 -11.32 -12.23
C PRO A 73 -5.61 -11.14 -11.65
N MET A 74 -5.48 -10.75 -10.36
CA MET A 74 -4.19 -10.73 -9.68
C MET A 74 -3.62 -12.15 -9.52
N GLN A 75 -4.46 -13.14 -9.17
CA GLN A 75 -4.01 -14.53 -9.07
C GLN A 75 -3.59 -15.07 -10.43
N ALA A 76 -4.37 -14.82 -11.49
CA ALA A 76 -4.00 -15.22 -12.85
C ALA A 76 -2.65 -14.61 -13.29
N LEU A 77 -2.40 -13.33 -12.95
CA LEU A 77 -1.12 -12.69 -13.26
C LEU A 77 0.03 -13.26 -12.41
N ALA A 78 -0.21 -13.59 -11.14
CA ALA A 78 0.76 -14.23 -10.27
C ALA A 78 1.17 -15.62 -10.82
N ASP A 79 0.20 -16.41 -11.28
CA ASP A 79 0.45 -17.73 -11.87
C ASP A 79 1.20 -17.62 -13.21
N PHE A 80 0.84 -16.66 -14.05
CA PHE A 80 1.53 -16.38 -15.31
C PHE A 80 2.99 -15.98 -15.08
N SER A 81 3.24 -15.05 -14.17
CA SER A 81 4.58 -14.52 -13.88
C SER A 81 5.40 -15.44 -12.98
N ARG A 82 4.80 -16.49 -12.41
CA ARG A 82 5.37 -17.31 -11.33
C ARG A 82 5.98 -16.46 -10.22
N GLY A 83 5.29 -15.35 -9.89
CA GLY A 83 5.72 -14.36 -8.93
C GLY A 83 4.68 -14.05 -7.86
N MET A 84 4.78 -12.87 -7.33
CA MET A 84 3.80 -12.32 -6.40
C MET A 84 3.19 -11.04 -6.97
N VAL A 85 1.88 -10.96 -6.97
CA VAL A 85 1.13 -9.75 -7.32
C VAL A 85 0.55 -9.15 -6.05
N ALA A 86 0.86 -7.88 -5.79
CA ALA A 86 0.45 -7.19 -4.59
C ALA A 86 -0.41 -5.96 -4.94
N LEU A 87 -1.54 -5.81 -4.26
CA LEU A 87 -2.35 -4.61 -4.22
C LEU A 87 -1.93 -3.78 -3.02
N GLY A 88 -1.52 -2.54 -3.24
CA GLY A 88 -1.12 -1.61 -2.19
C GLY A 88 -1.91 -0.31 -2.23
N MET A 89 -2.10 0.28 -1.06
CA MET A 89 -2.75 1.57 -0.85
C MET A 89 -1.77 2.56 -0.22
N ARG A 90 -1.75 3.81 -0.68
CA ARG A 90 -0.89 4.84 -0.09
C ARG A 90 -1.36 5.24 1.29
N ASP A 91 -0.42 5.31 2.22
CA ASP A 91 -0.62 5.85 3.56
C ASP A 91 0.59 6.71 3.97
N GLY A 92 0.46 8.01 3.79
CA GLY A 92 1.53 8.97 4.00
C GLY A 92 2.74 8.70 3.10
N CYS A 93 3.91 8.46 3.70
CA CYS A 93 5.17 8.15 3.03
C CYS A 93 5.42 6.65 2.81
N SER A 94 4.39 5.82 2.91
CA SER A 94 4.47 4.37 2.75
C SER A 94 3.34 3.85 1.87
N MET A 95 3.50 2.63 1.37
CA MET A 95 2.41 1.81 0.85
C MET A 95 2.04 0.75 1.87
N ILE A 96 0.74 0.48 2.06
CA ILE A 96 0.24 -0.65 2.85
C ILE A 96 -0.24 -1.71 1.89
N SER A 97 0.25 -2.94 2.04
CA SER A 97 -0.24 -4.09 1.29
C SER A 97 -1.66 -4.45 1.73
N ILE A 98 -2.61 -4.43 0.81
CA ILE A 98 -4.02 -4.75 1.03
C ILE A 98 -4.30 -6.20 0.71
N GLU A 99 -3.71 -6.71 -0.38
CA GLU A 99 -3.87 -8.08 -0.84
C GLU A 99 -2.60 -8.56 -1.55
N ASN A 100 -2.33 -9.86 -1.45
CA ASN A 100 -1.21 -10.50 -2.11
C ASN A 100 -1.63 -11.83 -2.72
N CYS A 101 -1.39 -12.00 -4.01
CA CYS A 101 -1.57 -13.25 -4.74
C CYS A 101 -0.21 -13.84 -5.07
N ARG A 102 -0.06 -15.13 -4.94
CA ARG A 102 1.18 -15.84 -5.26
C ARG A 102 0.89 -17.05 -6.13
N SER A 103 1.80 -17.34 -7.04
CA SER A 103 1.83 -18.64 -7.69
C SER A 103 2.31 -19.71 -6.70
N GLU A 104 1.72 -20.89 -6.73
CA GLU A 104 2.16 -22.03 -5.90
C GLU A 104 3.61 -22.45 -6.22
N SER A 105 4.07 -22.20 -7.45
CA SER A 105 5.43 -22.49 -7.90
C SER A 105 6.43 -21.34 -7.66
N ALA A 106 5.98 -20.21 -7.07
CA ALA A 106 6.85 -19.06 -6.86
C ALA A 106 7.78 -19.25 -5.64
N PRO A 107 9.04 -18.82 -5.73
CA PRO A 107 9.88 -18.64 -4.57
C PRO A 107 9.23 -17.69 -3.55
N ILE A 108 9.50 -17.89 -2.28
CA ILE A 108 8.84 -17.13 -1.21
C ILE A 108 9.32 -15.68 -1.22
N LEU A 109 8.49 -14.78 -1.75
CA LEU A 109 8.58 -13.34 -1.49
C LEU A 109 7.78 -13.01 -0.23
N SER A 110 8.40 -12.38 0.74
CA SER A 110 7.80 -12.15 2.05
C SER A 110 7.15 -10.77 2.15
N LEU A 111 5.96 -10.62 1.57
CA LEU A 111 5.11 -9.45 1.81
C LEU A 111 3.76 -9.93 2.35
N SER A 112 3.43 -9.55 3.57
CA SER A 112 2.16 -9.91 4.20
C SER A 112 1.12 -8.81 4.02
N THR A 113 -0.16 -9.16 3.97
CA THR A 113 -1.25 -8.19 4.05
C THR A 113 -1.12 -7.35 5.34
N GLY A 114 -1.28 -6.03 5.23
CA GLY A 114 -1.05 -5.05 6.29
C GLY A 114 0.42 -4.62 6.45
N ALA A 115 1.38 -5.23 5.74
CA ALA A 115 2.77 -4.80 5.78
C ALA A 115 2.93 -3.42 5.12
N ARG A 116 3.83 -2.61 5.71
CA ARG A 116 4.24 -1.32 5.15
C ARG A 116 5.51 -1.49 4.33
N VAL A 117 5.50 -0.94 3.13
CA VAL A 117 6.69 -0.88 2.27
C VAL A 117 7.01 0.56 1.90
N PRO A 118 8.29 0.89 1.65
CA PRO A 118 8.71 2.25 1.34
C PRO A 118 8.08 2.78 0.04
N LEU A 119 7.66 4.05 0.06
CA LEU A 119 7.12 4.73 -1.11
C LEU A 119 8.23 5.01 -2.15
N ALA A 120 9.42 5.35 -1.72
CA ALA A 120 10.51 5.83 -2.58
C ALA A 120 11.22 4.71 -3.37
N SER A 121 11.41 3.53 -2.77
CA SER A 121 12.25 2.46 -3.34
C SER A 121 11.47 1.30 -3.97
N THR A 122 10.15 1.21 -3.73
CA THR A 122 9.34 0.14 -4.32
C THR A 122 8.68 0.56 -5.63
N ALA A 123 8.45 -0.37 -6.54
CA ALA A 123 7.67 -0.13 -7.75
C ALA A 123 6.26 0.37 -7.41
N LEU A 124 5.59 -0.22 -6.39
CA LEU A 124 4.29 0.21 -5.87
C LEU A 124 4.27 1.71 -5.54
N GLY A 125 5.25 2.17 -4.78
CA GLY A 125 5.32 3.54 -4.33
C GLY A 125 5.67 4.51 -5.47
N ARG A 126 6.62 4.16 -6.33
CA ARG A 126 7.00 4.98 -7.49
C ARG A 126 5.84 5.14 -8.48
N ALA A 127 5.05 4.09 -8.70
CA ALA A 127 3.84 4.17 -9.53
C ALA A 127 2.82 5.15 -8.93
N CYS A 128 2.58 5.11 -7.61
CA CYS A 128 1.74 6.10 -6.94
C CYS A 128 2.30 7.53 -7.10
N LEU A 129 3.60 7.74 -6.90
CA LEU A 129 4.24 9.05 -7.09
C LEU A 129 4.08 9.58 -8.51
N ALA A 130 4.08 8.70 -9.52
CA ALA A 130 3.99 9.07 -10.92
C ALA A 130 2.64 9.70 -11.30
N VAL A 131 1.55 9.28 -10.66
CA VAL A 131 0.18 9.74 -11.00
C VAL A 131 -0.33 10.83 -10.05
N LEU A 132 0.39 11.16 -8.98
CA LEU A 132 0.02 12.25 -8.07
C LEU A 132 0.10 13.62 -8.77
N PRO A 133 -0.80 14.57 -8.42
CA PRO A 133 -0.65 15.96 -8.78
C PRO A 133 0.72 16.49 -8.35
N GLU A 134 1.27 17.43 -9.13
CA GLU A 134 2.66 17.89 -8.92
C GLU A 134 2.89 18.54 -7.56
N ASP A 135 1.94 19.31 -7.07
CA ASP A 135 1.97 19.94 -5.75
C ASP A 135 1.98 18.90 -4.61
N GLU A 136 1.09 17.92 -4.66
CA GLU A 136 1.03 16.84 -3.67
C GLU A 136 2.29 15.98 -3.71
N ARG A 137 2.78 15.66 -4.92
CA ARG A 137 4.03 14.91 -5.09
C ARG A 137 5.21 15.69 -4.50
N ARG A 138 5.32 17.00 -4.74
CA ARG A 138 6.40 17.84 -4.21
C ARG A 138 6.43 17.85 -2.68
N ASP A 139 5.27 18.02 -2.04
CA ASP A 139 5.16 17.98 -0.59
C ASP A 139 5.58 16.62 -0.02
N LEU A 140 5.23 15.56 -0.70
CA LEU A 140 5.57 14.20 -0.31
C LEU A 140 7.07 13.92 -0.45
N LEU A 141 7.70 14.40 -1.53
CA LEU A 141 9.14 14.30 -1.73
C LEU A 141 9.93 15.05 -0.65
N LEU A 142 9.46 16.23 -0.22
CA LEU A 142 10.05 16.95 0.90
C LEU A 142 10.00 16.15 2.21
N ARG A 143 8.87 15.51 2.49
CA ARG A 143 8.74 14.64 3.68
C ARG A 143 9.61 13.40 3.61
N LEU A 144 9.72 12.76 2.44
CA LEU A 144 10.61 11.62 2.22
C LEU A 144 12.07 12.01 2.44
N ARG A 145 12.51 13.16 1.92
CA ARG A 145 13.84 13.69 2.14
C ARG A 145 14.13 13.93 3.63
N GLN A 146 13.17 14.51 4.37
CA GLN A 146 13.33 14.74 5.81
C GLN A 146 13.44 13.45 6.63
N GLN A 147 12.90 12.33 6.14
CA GLN A 147 13.00 11.03 6.81
C GLN A 147 14.35 10.35 6.64
N ASP A 148 15.01 10.59 5.50
CA ASP A 148 16.31 10.00 5.16
C ASP A 148 17.11 10.98 4.29
N GLU A 149 17.77 11.97 4.93
CA GLU A 149 18.58 12.96 4.20
C GLU A 149 19.84 12.35 3.61
N GLU A 150 20.44 11.37 4.28
CA GLU A 150 21.67 10.71 3.83
C GLU A 150 21.42 9.83 2.61
N GLY A 151 20.36 9.03 2.63
CA GLY A 151 19.95 8.16 1.52
C GLY A 151 19.25 8.89 0.37
N TRP A 152 18.83 10.16 0.61
CA TRP A 152 18.00 10.91 -0.32
C TRP A 152 18.52 11.00 -1.76
N PRO A 153 19.83 11.24 -2.04
CA PRO A 153 20.29 11.32 -3.41
C PRO A 153 20.00 10.05 -4.23
N GLY A 154 20.19 8.87 -3.62
CA GLY A 154 19.87 7.59 -4.26
C GLY A 154 18.37 7.35 -4.41
N LEU A 155 17.59 7.68 -3.37
CA LEU A 155 16.14 7.59 -3.42
C LEU A 155 15.53 8.51 -4.46
N CYS A 156 16.02 9.77 -4.55
CA CYS A 156 15.57 10.76 -5.53
C CYS A 156 15.82 10.29 -6.96
N ALA A 157 17.03 9.82 -7.25
CA ALA A 157 17.38 9.28 -8.56
C ALA A 157 16.49 8.08 -8.95
N GLY A 158 16.21 7.18 -8.00
CA GLY A 158 15.32 6.05 -8.22
C GLY A 158 13.86 6.47 -8.45
N ILE A 159 13.40 7.52 -7.77
CA ILE A 159 12.06 8.10 -7.98
C ILE A 159 12.00 8.74 -9.38
N GLU A 160 12.94 9.59 -9.73
CA GLU A 160 13.00 10.26 -11.04
C GLU A 160 12.98 9.25 -12.19
N LEU A 161 13.79 8.20 -12.08
CA LEU A 161 13.77 7.10 -13.05
C LEU A 161 12.39 6.42 -13.11
N GLY A 162 11.77 6.16 -11.96
CA GLY A 162 10.44 5.56 -11.91
C GLY A 162 9.33 6.43 -12.51
N LEU A 163 9.42 7.76 -12.36
CA LEU A 163 8.52 8.73 -12.99
C LEU A 163 8.69 8.73 -14.50
N GLN A 164 9.94 8.77 -14.98
CA GLN A 164 10.26 8.71 -16.39
C GLN A 164 9.74 7.41 -17.03
N GLN A 165 10.03 6.27 -16.42
CA GLN A 165 9.52 4.96 -16.88
C GLN A 165 7.99 4.95 -16.96
N TYR A 166 7.30 5.52 -15.95
CA TYR A 166 5.84 5.56 -15.96
C TYR A 166 5.30 6.36 -17.17
N GLN A 167 5.95 7.46 -17.52
CA GLN A 167 5.59 8.27 -18.70
C GLN A 167 5.86 7.53 -20.02
N GLU A 168 7.01 6.83 -20.11
CA GLU A 168 7.44 6.17 -21.35
C GLU A 168 6.71 4.85 -21.62
N ILE A 169 6.52 4.03 -20.57
CA ILE A 169 6.03 2.65 -20.72
C ILE A 169 4.80 2.31 -19.88
N GLY A 170 4.22 3.30 -19.16
CA GLY A 170 2.98 3.14 -18.38
C GLY A 170 3.14 2.36 -17.07
N CYS A 171 4.35 2.09 -16.62
CA CYS A 171 4.61 1.49 -15.31
C CYS A 171 5.93 1.99 -14.71
N SER A 172 6.03 1.96 -13.38
CA SER A 172 7.29 2.19 -12.67
C SER A 172 7.96 0.86 -12.33
N CYS A 173 9.29 0.85 -12.35
CA CYS A 173 10.10 -0.31 -12.03
C CYS A 173 10.91 -0.13 -10.74
N SER A 174 11.26 -1.23 -10.11
CA SER A 174 12.22 -1.33 -9.01
C SER A 174 12.97 -2.65 -9.17
N PHE A 175 14.20 -2.56 -9.63
CA PHE A 175 15.04 -3.72 -9.92
C PHE A 175 16.18 -3.79 -8.90
N GLY A 176 15.94 -4.47 -7.78
CA GLY A 176 16.88 -4.55 -6.66
C GLY A 176 16.99 -3.28 -5.81
N ASP A 177 16.10 -2.30 -5.98
CA ASP A 177 16.18 -1.01 -5.26
C ASP A 177 15.60 -1.11 -3.85
N TRP A 178 14.53 -1.88 -3.65
CA TRP A 178 13.95 -2.13 -2.34
C TRP A 178 14.66 -3.29 -1.63
N GLN A 179 14.64 -4.45 -2.26
CA GLN A 179 15.34 -5.66 -1.82
C GLN A 179 16.22 -6.12 -2.99
N LYS A 180 17.48 -6.39 -2.71
CA LYS A 180 18.49 -6.70 -3.74
C LYS A 180 18.16 -7.95 -4.58
N ASP A 181 17.35 -8.82 -4.03
CA ASP A 181 16.92 -10.09 -4.62
C ASP A 181 15.54 -10.02 -5.27
N VAL A 182 14.91 -8.81 -5.37
CA VAL A 182 13.57 -8.63 -5.92
C VAL A 182 13.55 -7.63 -7.07
N ASN A 183 12.99 -8.06 -8.19
CA ASN A 183 12.59 -7.19 -9.30
C ASN A 183 11.07 -7.03 -9.31
N ALA A 184 10.57 -5.82 -9.50
CA ALA A 184 9.14 -5.53 -9.55
C ALA A 184 8.81 -4.41 -10.55
N ILE A 185 7.61 -4.49 -11.12
CA ILE A 185 6.95 -3.43 -11.86
C ILE A 185 5.61 -3.11 -11.23
N ALA A 186 5.10 -1.88 -11.40
CA ALA A 186 3.81 -1.50 -10.83
C ALA A 186 3.07 -0.45 -11.67
N VAL A 187 1.75 -0.49 -11.59
CA VAL A 187 0.81 0.47 -12.18
C VAL A 187 -0.11 0.98 -11.09
N ALA A 188 -0.30 2.30 -11.04
CA ALA A 188 -1.19 2.95 -10.07
C ALA A 188 -2.57 3.22 -10.68
N PHE A 189 -3.58 3.33 -9.80
CA PHE A 189 -4.95 3.65 -10.18
C PHE A 189 -5.71 4.34 -9.03
N GLN A 190 -6.78 5.07 -9.41
CA GLN A 190 -7.67 5.72 -8.45
C GLN A 190 -8.97 4.91 -8.35
N PRO A 191 -9.21 4.21 -7.24
CA PRO A 191 -10.37 3.31 -7.12
C PRO A 191 -11.72 4.03 -6.95
N GLY A 192 -11.73 5.36 -6.76
CA GLY A 192 -12.96 6.09 -6.47
C GLY A 192 -13.47 5.86 -5.04
N GLY A 193 -14.74 6.21 -4.75
CA GLY A 193 -15.39 5.94 -3.47
C GLY A 193 -14.73 6.57 -2.23
N GLY A 194 -13.91 7.62 -2.40
CA GLY A 194 -13.14 8.25 -1.32
C GLY A 194 -11.94 7.44 -0.84
N LEU A 195 -11.59 6.35 -1.52
CA LEU A 195 -10.40 5.56 -1.22
C LEU A 195 -9.12 6.30 -1.67
N PRO A 196 -8.02 6.14 -0.94
CA PRO A 196 -6.73 6.65 -1.35
C PRO A 196 -6.25 6.01 -2.66
N LEU A 197 -5.27 6.67 -3.29
CA LEU A 197 -4.58 6.15 -4.46
C LEU A 197 -3.98 4.76 -4.16
N MET A 198 -4.17 3.84 -5.09
CA MET A 198 -3.70 2.46 -5.02
C MET A 198 -2.75 2.14 -6.17
N SER A 199 -2.02 1.05 -6.03
CA SER A 199 -1.25 0.47 -7.11
C SER A 199 -1.22 -1.06 -7.02
N ILE A 200 -1.04 -1.71 -8.18
CA ILE A 200 -0.80 -3.14 -8.26
C ILE A 200 0.63 -3.34 -8.78
N SER A 201 1.39 -4.21 -8.10
CA SER A 201 2.72 -4.60 -8.55
C SER A 201 2.79 -6.08 -8.83
N CYS A 202 3.67 -6.45 -9.77
CA CYS A 202 4.14 -7.81 -9.94
C CYS A 202 5.62 -7.86 -9.61
N GLY A 203 5.99 -8.68 -8.62
CA GLY A 203 7.35 -8.88 -8.14
C GLY A 203 7.80 -10.32 -8.32
N VAL A 204 9.07 -10.47 -8.71
CA VAL A 204 9.73 -11.77 -8.91
C VAL A 204 11.12 -11.73 -8.29
N PRO A 205 11.66 -12.87 -7.81
CA PRO A 205 13.05 -12.94 -7.42
C PRO A 205 13.97 -12.72 -8.63
N VAL A 206 15.08 -11.98 -8.39
CA VAL A 206 16.11 -11.72 -9.44
C VAL A 206 16.64 -13.02 -10.05
N SER A 207 16.76 -14.09 -9.25
CA SER A 207 17.21 -15.42 -9.70
C SER A 207 16.21 -16.15 -10.57
N HIS A 208 14.96 -15.68 -10.65
CA HIS A 208 13.88 -16.41 -11.31
C HIS A 208 13.57 -15.89 -12.72
N LEU A 209 13.44 -14.57 -12.86
CA LEU A 209 13.11 -13.93 -14.13
C LEU A 209 13.88 -12.62 -14.30
N GLU A 210 14.32 -12.38 -15.54
CA GLU A 210 15.00 -11.16 -15.91
C GLU A 210 14.04 -9.94 -15.97
N PRO A 211 14.53 -8.71 -15.74
CA PRO A 211 13.76 -7.48 -15.90
C PRO A 211 13.04 -7.37 -17.25
N LYS A 212 13.67 -7.88 -18.32
CA LYS A 212 13.11 -7.88 -19.67
C LYS A 212 11.77 -8.61 -19.74
N PHE A 213 11.65 -9.78 -19.11
CA PHE A 213 10.37 -10.52 -19.09
C PHE A 213 9.26 -9.72 -18.38
N LEU A 214 9.60 -9.04 -17.28
CA LEU A 214 8.63 -8.18 -16.59
C LEU A 214 8.15 -7.04 -17.51
N CYS A 215 9.07 -6.42 -18.26
CA CYS A 215 8.73 -5.30 -19.14
C CYS A 215 7.99 -5.75 -20.40
N ASP A 216 8.36 -6.85 -21.02
CA ASP A 216 7.83 -7.27 -22.31
C ASP A 216 6.54 -8.09 -22.19
N GLU A 217 6.47 -9.00 -21.20
CA GLU A 217 5.37 -9.97 -21.07
C GLU A 217 4.38 -9.64 -19.93
N VAL A 218 4.90 -9.23 -18.76
CA VAL A 218 4.05 -9.00 -17.58
C VAL A 218 3.41 -7.60 -17.62
N ARG A 219 4.16 -6.59 -18.02
CA ARG A 219 3.67 -5.20 -18.06
C ARG A 219 2.37 -5.01 -18.83
N PRO A 220 2.20 -5.51 -20.07
CA PRO A 220 0.94 -5.35 -20.81
C PRO A 220 -0.25 -5.92 -20.02
N LYS A 221 -0.10 -7.11 -19.46
CA LYS A 221 -1.14 -7.77 -18.67
C LYS A 221 -1.45 -7.02 -17.37
N LEU A 222 -0.44 -6.44 -16.74
CA LEU A 222 -0.62 -5.63 -15.52
C LEU A 222 -1.37 -4.32 -15.84
N ILE A 223 -1.05 -3.66 -16.95
CA ILE A 223 -1.75 -2.45 -17.40
C ILE A 223 -3.21 -2.80 -17.73
N ASP A 224 -3.47 -3.89 -18.45
CA ASP A 224 -4.82 -4.31 -18.81
C ASP A 224 -5.64 -4.67 -17.56
N LEU A 225 -5.03 -5.36 -16.58
CA LEU A 225 -5.66 -5.66 -15.29
C LEU A 225 -6.10 -4.38 -14.59
N VAL A 226 -5.21 -3.38 -14.50
CA VAL A 226 -5.50 -2.12 -13.81
C VAL A 226 -6.60 -1.35 -14.53
N ARG A 227 -6.55 -1.22 -15.85
CA ARG A 227 -7.59 -0.56 -16.66
C ARG A 227 -8.96 -1.22 -16.52
N TRP A 228 -8.98 -2.56 -16.56
CA TRP A 228 -10.20 -3.31 -16.33
C TRP A 228 -10.75 -3.06 -14.92
N LEU A 229 -9.88 -3.05 -13.91
CA LEU A 229 -10.29 -2.82 -12.52
C LEU A 229 -10.89 -1.41 -12.35
N GLU A 230 -10.25 -0.36 -12.88
CA GLU A 230 -10.78 1.00 -12.85
C GLU A 230 -12.17 1.05 -13.48
N SER A 231 -12.32 0.56 -14.71
CA SER A 231 -13.61 0.57 -15.41
C SER A 231 -14.69 -0.21 -14.67
N SER A 232 -14.34 -1.31 -14.02
CA SER A 232 -15.28 -2.13 -13.24
C SER A 232 -15.73 -1.45 -11.95
N LEU A 233 -14.88 -0.62 -11.35
CA LEU A 233 -15.20 0.12 -10.12
C LEU A 233 -16.06 1.36 -10.39
N ASP A 234 -15.91 2.00 -11.56
CA ASP A 234 -16.71 3.16 -11.97
C ASP A 234 -18.15 2.81 -12.40
N GLY A 235 -18.55 1.54 -12.31
CA GLY A 235 -19.90 1.08 -12.68
C GLY A 235 -20.17 1.05 -14.19
N SER A 236 -19.15 1.30 -15.03
CA SER A 236 -19.24 1.27 -16.49
C SER A 236 -18.74 -0.07 -17.08
N GLY A 237 -18.38 -1.03 -16.23
CA GLY A 237 -17.82 -2.31 -16.68
C GLY A 237 -18.86 -3.23 -17.29
N VAL A 238 -18.74 -3.50 -18.57
CA VAL A 238 -19.33 -4.67 -19.22
C VAL A 238 -18.65 -5.90 -18.60
N GLU A 239 -19.44 -6.82 -18.04
CA GLU A 239 -18.92 -8.13 -17.61
C GLU A 239 -18.22 -8.82 -18.78
N PRO A 240 -17.08 -9.47 -18.54
CA PRO A 240 -16.33 -10.17 -19.58
C PRO A 240 -17.05 -11.39 -20.13
#